data_270d9707d6f951f3a991e483870084ff
#
_entry.id   270d9707d6f951f3a991e483870084ff
#
_cell.length_a   1.000
_cell.length_b   1.000
_cell.length_c   1.000
_cell.angle_alpha   90.00
_cell.angle_beta   90.00
_cell.angle_gamma   90.00
#
_symmetry.space_group_name_H-M   'P 1'
#
loop_
_entity.id
_entity.type
_entity.pdbx_description
1 polymer ?
#
loop_
_entity_poly.entity_id
_entity_poly.type
_entity_poly.pdbx_seq_one_letter_code
_entity_poly.pdbx_strand_id
1 'polypeptide(L)'
;AYVYAVLRTLDAYKLNLLHNKQQFIDQLKRNRLGARRLDEGAISEDSGMNFAEWMAVVSGNTDLLQKAKLEGRIAALESEQTIFMRTRHEAQSQLQRYTAEIGRRDAMLERLKRDWDYINEVAPPDAKGKRANPLRIDGVESTDIVAHGKRLVEIDRTVNTGDDYQKIGTLFDFRILVRTERMQKDGLALTVNKFMVEGLDGIKYTFNNGHLAAEPKTAATNFIRALDTIPSLMATYEKEKKQFTRDIPTFEQQIAAVWPKEEELKRLKAEAESLTRKIQLDIAQKQQEMQAKTADNGNGLKIENAEVVDEVVRPSKAEPLSAASGSQEEPPEEQEHVVSC
;
A
#
# COMPACT_ATOMS: atom_id res chain seq x y z
N ALA A 1 -10.61 -48.53 6.48
CA ALA A 1 -10.76 -48.61 7.92
C ALA A 1 -12.17 -48.14 8.31
N TYR A 2 -12.85 -48.88 9.18
CA TYR A 2 -14.15 -48.48 9.73
C TYR A 2 -13.91 -47.86 11.11
N VAL A 3 -14.50 -46.71 11.35
CA VAL A 3 -14.44 -46.01 12.64
C VAL A 3 -15.80 -46.10 13.30
N TYR A 4 -15.86 -46.70 14.46
CA TYR A 4 -17.09 -46.83 15.25
C TYR A 4 -17.08 -45.72 16.31
N ALA A 5 -18.17 -44.96 16.40
CA ALA A 5 -18.37 -43.97 17.44
C ALA A 5 -19.76 -44.16 18.04
N VAL A 6 -19.87 -44.07 19.36
CA VAL A 6 -21.17 -44.18 20.07
C VAL A 6 -21.78 -42.78 20.17
N LEU A 7 -23.07 -42.72 19.84
CA LEU A 7 -23.86 -41.48 19.88
C LEU A 7 -23.83 -40.87 21.30
N ARG A 8 -23.55 -39.60 21.42
CA ARG A 8 -23.53 -38.82 22.67
C ARG A 8 -22.44 -39.22 23.69
N THR A 9 -21.30 -39.70 23.23
CA THR A 9 -20.15 -40.04 24.08
C THR A 9 -18.91 -39.21 23.81
N LEU A 10 -17.87 -39.37 24.65
CA LEU A 10 -16.54 -38.77 24.46
C LEU A 10 -15.81 -39.18 23.16
N ASP A 11 -16.40 -40.11 22.39
CA ASP A 11 -15.79 -40.57 21.15
C ASP A 11 -15.73 -39.48 20.10
N ALA A 12 -16.69 -38.55 20.09
CA ALA A 12 -16.62 -37.36 19.23
C ALA A 12 -15.43 -36.47 19.54
N TYR A 13 -15.10 -36.25 20.81
CA TYR A 13 -13.92 -35.51 21.25
C TYR A 13 -12.61 -36.20 20.83
N LYS A 14 -12.57 -37.54 21.03
CA LYS A 14 -11.38 -38.34 20.64
C LYS A 14 -11.16 -38.33 19.12
N LEU A 15 -12.24 -38.43 18.33
CA LEU A 15 -12.16 -38.33 16.86
C LEU A 15 -11.64 -36.97 16.39
N ASN A 16 -12.09 -35.90 17.02
CA ASN A 16 -11.55 -34.54 16.74
C ASN A 16 -10.06 -34.45 17.02
N LEU A 17 -9.63 -34.93 18.17
CA LEU A 17 -8.20 -34.89 18.54
C LEU A 17 -7.33 -35.69 17.56
N LEU A 18 -7.82 -36.86 17.10
CA LEU A 18 -7.15 -37.69 16.11
C LEU A 18 -7.11 -37.03 14.73
N HIS A 19 -8.20 -36.40 14.31
CA HIS A 19 -8.29 -35.71 13.03
C HIS A 19 -7.30 -34.53 12.97
N ASN A 20 -7.24 -33.70 14.01
CA ASN A 20 -6.31 -32.56 14.10
C ASN A 20 -4.84 -33.04 14.07
N LYS A 21 -4.53 -34.15 14.77
CA LYS A 21 -3.20 -34.74 14.72
C LYS A 21 -2.85 -35.28 13.33
N GLN A 22 -3.79 -35.89 12.64
CA GLN A 22 -3.58 -36.41 11.29
C GLN A 22 -3.36 -35.27 10.28
N GLN A 23 -4.13 -34.20 10.36
CA GLN A 23 -3.90 -33.01 9.52
C GLN A 23 -2.53 -32.40 9.74
N PHE A 24 -2.10 -32.27 11.00
CA PHE A 24 -0.75 -31.80 11.32
C PHE A 24 0.34 -32.67 10.69
N ILE A 25 0.20 -34.01 10.78
CA ILE A 25 1.13 -34.96 10.19
C ILE A 25 1.14 -34.84 8.65
N ASP A 26 -0.02 -34.69 8.02
CA ASP A 26 -0.13 -34.56 6.57
C ASP A 26 0.45 -33.24 6.07
N GLN A 27 0.27 -32.13 6.79
CA GLN A 27 0.91 -30.85 6.49
C GLN A 27 2.44 -30.94 6.60
N LEU A 28 2.93 -31.64 7.63
CA LEU A 28 4.35 -31.87 7.83
C LEU A 28 4.96 -32.74 6.71
N LYS A 29 4.28 -33.81 6.31
CA LYS A 29 4.70 -34.71 5.22
C LYS A 29 4.70 -34.01 3.84
N ARG A 30 3.74 -33.12 3.59
CA ARG A 30 3.61 -32.40 2.31
C ARG A 30 4.41 -31.10 2.27
N ASN A 31 5.18 -30.79 3.32
CA ASN A 31 5.97 -29.55 3.46
C ASN A 31 5.16 -28.25 3.22
N ARG A 32 3.88 -28.25 3.59
CA ARG A 32 2.95 -27.13 3.45
C ARG A 32 2.83 -26.30 4.75
N LEU A 33 3.91 -26.17 5.51
CA LEU A 33 4.00 -25.35 6.72
C LEU A 33 4.03 -23.82 6.42
N GLY A 34 3.19 -23.35 5.51
CA GLY A 34 3.17 -21.96 5.06
C GLY A 34 2.47 -20.98 5.98
N ALA A 35 1.73 -21.41 7.00
CA ALA A 35 1.04 -20.52 7.91
C ALA A 35 1.55 -20.70 9.35
N ARG A 36 2.04 -19.63 9.95
CA ARG A 36 2.54 -19.56 11.33
C ARG A 36 1.45 -19.75 12.41
N ARG A 37 0.19 -19.89 12.01
CA ARG A 37 -0.98 -20.24 12.84
C ARG A 37 -1.75 -21.33 12.15
N LEU A 38 -1.83 -22.48 12.77
CA LEU A 38 -2.85 -23.49 12.50
C LEU A 38 -4.16 -22.87 13.01
N ASP A 39 -5.02 -22.45 12.09
CA ASP A 39 -6.39 -22.11 12.42
C ASP A 39 -7.10 -23.44 12.69
N GLU A 40 -7.46 -23.70 13.94
CA GLU A 40 -8.12 -24.94 14.36
C GLU A 40 -9.46 -25.20 13.65
N GLY A 41 -9.94 -24.22 12.87
CA GLY A 41 -11.18 -24.28 12.09
C GLY A 41 -11.03 -24.44 10.58
N ALA A 42 -9.82 -24.31 10.03
CA ALA A 42 -9.60 -24.44 8.58
C ALA A 42 -9.42 -25.90 8.18
N ILE A 43 -10.53 -26.62 8.07
CA ILE A 43 -10.56 -27.98 7.50
C ILE A 43 -10.50 -27.84 5.99
N SER A 44 -9.51 -28.49 5.37
CA SER A 44 -9.31 -28.45 3.93
C SER A 44 -10.57 -28.90 3.18
N GLU A 45 -10.90 -28.19 2.10
CA GLU A 45 -12.00 -28.48 1.19
C GLU A 45 -12.00 -29.92 0.64
N ASP A 46 -10.90 -30.65 0.79
CA ASP A 46 -10.72 -32.03 0.31
C ASP A 46 -11.33 -33.14 1.22
N SER A 47 -11.80 -32.81 2.42
CA SER A 47 -12.30 -33.84 3.35
C SER A 47 -13.83 -34.01 3.39
N GLY A 48 -14.57 -33.26 2.62
CA GLY A 48 -16.00 -33.41 2.40
C GLY A 48 -16.93 -33.08 3.57
N MET A 49 -16.45 -32.99 4.81
CA MET A 49 -17.21 -32.57 5.99
C MET A 49 -16.33 -31.81 6.96
N ASN A 50 -16.82 -30.67 7.44
CA ASN A 50 -16.12 -29.91 8.48
C ASN A 50 -16.39 -30.52 9.87
N PHE A 51 -15.58 -30.12 10.90
CA PHE A 51 -15.73 -30.67 12.24
C PHE A 51 -17.12 -30.44 12.85
N ALA A 52 -17.69 -29.25 12.65
CA ALA A 52 -19.04 -28.94 13.15
C ALA A 52 -20.11 -29.84 12.50
N GLU A 53 -19.97 -30.17 11.23
CA GLU A 53 -20.83 -31.14 10.52
C GLU A 53 -20.68 -32.55 11.09
N TRP A 54 -19.43 -32.96 11.37
CA TRP A 54 -19.17 -34.25 12.03
C TRP A 54 -19.78 -34.33 13.41
N MET A 55 -19.64 -33.29 14.23
CA MET A 55 -20.26 -33.20 15.56
C MET A 55 -21.78 -33.25 15.48
N ALA A 56 -22.35 -32.59 14.49
CA ALA A 56 -23.79 -32.60 14.25
C ALA A 56 -24.30 -34.00 13.89
N VAL A 57 -23.58 -34.74 13.03
CA VAL A 57 -23.90 -36.14 12.68
C VAL A 57 -23.81 -37.05 13.90
N VAL A 58 -22.74 -36.94 14.70
CA VAL A 58 -22.54 -37.75 15.92
C VAL A 58 -23.60 -37.42 16.99
N SER A 59 -24.06 -36.17 17.07
CA SER A 59 -25.14 -35.76 17.99
C SER A 59 -26.51 -36.24 17.54
N GLY A 60 -26.66 -36.69 16.29
CA GLY A 60 -27.95 -37.12 15.70
C GLY A 60 -28.93 -35.97 15.49
N ASN A 61 -28.45 -34.70 15.52
CA ASN A 61 -29.29 -33.52 15.34
C ASN A 61 -29.06 -32.90 13.95
N THR A 62 -30.05 -33.05 13.08
CA THR A 62 -30.02 -32.55 11.70
C THR A 62 -29.98 -31.02 11.63
N ASP A 63 -30.55 -30.31 12.60
CA ASP A 63 -30.57 -28.85 12.65
C ASP A 63 -29.16 -28.30 12.93
N LEU A 64 -28.36 -28.97 13.78
CA LEU A 64 -26.95 -28.63 14.00
C LEU A 64 -26.13 -28.82 12.75
N LEU A 65 -26.40 -29.87 11.95
CA LEU A 65 -25.70 -30.07 10.68
C LEU A 65 -26.02 -28.97 9.67
N GLN A 66 -27.29 -28.57 9.55
CA GLN A 66 -27.71 -27.50 8.68
C GLN A 66 -27.07 -26.16 9.12
N LYS A 67 -27.08 -25.88 10.43
CA LYS A 67 -26.45 -24.69 11.00
C LYS A 67 -24.94 -24.63 10.65
N ALA A 68 -24.21 -25.71 10.84
CA ALA A 68 -22.80 -25.78 10.53
C ALA A 68 -22.49 -25.50 9.05
N LYS A 69 -23.32 -26.04 8.13
CA LYS A 69 -23.21 -25.76 6.70
C LYS A 69 -23.48 -24.30 6.35
N LEU A 70 -24.52 -23.71 6.96
CA LEU A 70 -24.84 -22.28 6.77
C LEU A 70 -23.72 -21.39 7.30
N GLU A 71 -23.19 -21.66 8.49
CA GLU A 71 -22.10 -20.91 9.09
C GLU A 71 -20.82 -20.98 8.23
N GLY A 72 -20.47 -22.15 7.69
CA GLY A 72 -19.37 -22.31 6.75
C GLY A 72 -19.56 -21.48 5.48
N ARG A 73 -20.78 -21.47 4.92
CA ARG A 73 -21.09 -20.63 3.74
C ARG A 73 -21.06 -19.15 4.04
N ILE A 74 -21.58 -18.73 5.21
CA ILE A 74 -21.53 -17.33 5.69
C ILE A 74 -20.09 -16.89 5.83
N ALA A 75 -19.22 -17.68 6.50
CA ALA A 75 -17.81 -17.34 6.68
C ALA A 75 -17.07 -17.19 5.34
N ALA A 76 -17.34 -18.04 4.36
CA ALA A 76 -16.78 -17.90 3.02
C ALA A 76 -17.22 -16.60 2.34
N LEU A 77 -18.51 -16.25 2.41
CA LEU A 77 -19.05 -15.03 1.84
C LEU A 77 -18.53 -13.76 2.57
N GLU A 78 -18.37 -13.80 3.89
CA GLU A 78 -17.78 -12.70 4.67
C GLU A 78 -16.32 -12.49 4.31
N SER A 79 -15.57 -13.56 4.07
CA SER A 79 -14.20 -13.46 3.57
C SER A 79 -14.15 -12.82 2.18
N GLU A 80 -15.02 -13.25 1.25
CA GLU A 80 -15.13 -12.63 -0.08
C GLU A 80 -15.51 -11.14 0.02
N GLN A 81 -16.48 -10.79 0.88
CA GLN A 81 -16.89 -9.41 1.12
C GLN A 81 -15.73 -8.56 1.65
N THR A 82 -14.96 -9.10 2.58
CA THR A 82 -13.79 -8.41 3.16
C THR A 82 -12.74 -8.10 2.09
N ILE A 83 -12.46 -9.09 1.22
CA ILE A 83 -11.53 -8.89 0.09
C ILE A 83 -12.07 -7.82 -0.86
N PHE A 84 -13.37 -7.88 -1.21
CA PHE A 84 -13.99 -6.88 -2.08
C PHE A 84 -13.91 -5.46 -1.50
N MET A 85 -14.22 -5.28 -0.21
CA MET A 85 -14.14 -3.99 0.46
C MET A 85 -12.71 -3.46 0.54
N ARG A 86 -11.74 -4.36 0.77
CA ARG A 86 -10.32 -4.01 0.75
C ARG A 86 -9.88 -3.52 -0.63
N THR A 87 -10.21 -4.25 -1.69
CA THR A 87 -9.90 -3.85 -3.08
C THR A 87 -10.52 -2.50 -3.43
N ARG A 88 -11.77 -2.26 -3.00
CA ARG A 88 -12.45 -0.98 -3.18
C ARG A 88 -11.74 0.17 -2.45
N HIS A 89 -11.29 -0.05 -1.22
CA HIS A 89 -10.54 0.94 -0.45
C HIS A 89 -9.16 1.22 -1.07
N GLU A 90 -8.47 0.19 -1.54
CA GLU A 90 -7.20 0.33 -2.27
C GLU A 90 -7.39 1.15 -3.56
N ALA A 91 -8.46 0.88 -4.32
CA ALA A 91 -8.80 1.67 -5.51
C ALA A 91 -9.06 3.15 -5.18
N GLN A 92 -9.76 3.44 -4.07
CA GLN A 92 -10.01 4.80 -3.61
C GLN A 92 -8.71 5.54 -3.26
N SER A 93 -7.80 4.88 -2.56
CA SER A 93 -6.49 5.43 -2.22
C SER A 93 -5.63 5.69 -3.45
N GLN A 94 -5.67 4.79 -4.45
CA GLN A 94 -4.97 4.97 -5.72
C GLN A 94 -5.55 6.14 -6.53
N LEU A 95 -6.88 6.28 -6.58
CA LEU A 95 -7.55 7.40 -7.24
C LEU A 95 -7.11 8.74 -6.66
N GLN A 96 -7.11 8.86 -5.32
CA GLN A 96 -6.65 10.08 -4.65
C GLN A 96 -5.19 10.39 -4.97
N ARG A 97 -4.31 9.38 -4.92
CA ARG A 97 -2.89 9.54 -5.26
C ARG A 97 -2.70 9.97 -6.71
N TYR A 98 -3.37 9.35 -7.67
CA TYR A 98 -3.25 9.69 -9.08
C TYR A 98 -3.78 11.09 -9.38
N THR A 99 -4.89 11.48 -8.76
CA THR A 99 -5.42 12.84 -8.88
C THR A 99 -4.43 13.89 -8.36
N ALA A 100 -3.79 13.63 -7.22
CA ALA A 100 -2.76 14.49 -6.67
C ALA A 100 -1.52 14.57 -7.58
N GLU A 101 -1.08 13.43 -8.14
CA GLU A 101 0.05 13.37 -9.08
C GLU A 101 -0.24 14.15 -10.37
N ILE A 102 -1.47 14.06 -10.91
CA ILE A 102 -1.88 14.86 -12.06
C ILE A 102 -1.78 16.35 -11.73
N GLY A 103 -2.28 16.78 -10.57
CA GLY A 103 -2.17 18.17 -10.15
C GLY A 103 -0.72 18.66 -10.02
N ARG A 104 0.17 17.81 -9.48
CA ARG A 104 1.62 18.13 -9.41
C ARG A 104 2.24 18.26 -10.80
N ARG A 105 1.88 17.37 -11.76
CA ARG A 105 2.38 17.44 -13.14
C ARG A 105 1.87 18.68 -13.85
N ASP A 106 0.61 19.06 -13.64
CA ASP A 106 0.06 20.28 -14.21
C ASP A 106 0.77 21.53 -13.69
N ALA A 107 0.96 21.66 -12.40
CA ALA A 107 1.69 22.76 -11.80
C ALA A 107 3.16 22.83 -12.33
N MET A 108 3.82 21.69 -12.50
CA MET A 108 5.16 21.63 -13.05
C MET A 108 5.18 22.05 -14.54
N LEU A 109 4.22 21.56 -15.33
CA LEU A 109 4.10 21.92 -16.75
C LEU A 109 3.89 23.43 -16.94
N GLU A 110 3.06 24.07 -16.12
CA GLU A 110 2.84 25.50 -16.16
C GLU A 110 4.13 26.30 -15.86
N ARG A 111 4.91 25.85 -14.86
CA ARG A 111 6.20 26.48 -14.51
C ARG A 111 7.22 26.31 -15.65
N LEU A 112 7.37 25.08 -16.18
CA LEU A 112 8.25 24.79 -17.32
C LEU A 112 7.85 25.61 -18.56
N LYS A 113 6.55 25.75 -18.81
CA LYS A 113 6.04 26.53 -19.94
C LYS A 113 6.40 28.00 -19.79
N ARG A 114 6.24 28.58 -18.59
CA ARG A 114 6.62 29.99 -18.34
C ARG A 114 8.11 30.23 -18.59
N ASP A 115 8.97 29.36 -18.09
CA ASP A 115 10.42 29.47 -18.34
C ASP A 115 10.75 29.31 -19.82
N TRP A 116 10.07 28.37 -20.53
CA TRP A 116 10.30 28.15 -21.96
C TRP A 116 9.81 29.32 -22.82
N ASP A 117 8.65 29.85 -22.52
CA ASP A 117 8.07 31.01 -23.22
C ASP A 117 8.97 32.24 -23.02
N TYR A 118 9.45 32.47 -21.80
CA TYR A 118 10.42 33.54 -21.49
C TYR A 118 11.72 33.39 -22.28
N ILE A 119 12.33 32.19 -22.32
CA ILE A 119 13.56 31.95 -23.09
C ILE A 119 13.33 32.21 -24.59
N ASN A 120 12.18 31.83 -25.13
CA ASN A 120 11.87 32.07 -26.55
C ASN A 120 11.66 33.56 -26.88
N GLU A 121 11.18 34.34 -25.90
CA GLU A 121 11.04 35.78 -26.05
C GLU A 121 12.39 36.49 -26.02
N VAL A 122 13.25 36.21 -25.01
CA VAL A 122 14.52 36.93 -24.80
C VAL A 122 15.66 36.40 -25.67
N ALA A 123 15.62 35.16 -26.10
CA ALA A 123 16.63 34.50 -26.90
C ALA A 123 16.00 33.58 -27.95
N PRO A 124 15.31 34.09 -28.95
CA PRO A 124 14.78 33.26 -30.03
C PRO A 124 15.95 32.54 -30.74
N PRO A 125 15.76 31.27 -31.14
CA PRO A 125 16.78 30.52 -31.89
C PRO A 125 16.99 31.15 -33.26
N ASP A 126 18.25 31.18 -33.74
CA ASP A 126 18.57 31.57 -35.10
C ASP A 126 18.10 30.56 -36.16
N ALA A 127 18.32 30.85 -37.41
CA ALA A 127 17.94 29.94 -38.53
C ALA A 127 18.62 28.56 -38.46
N LYS A 128 19.65 28.39 -37.63
CA LYS A 128 20.33 27.10 -37.38
C LYS A 128 19.93 26.48 -36.04
N GLY A 129 18.90 27.03 -35.37
CA GLY A 129 18.43 26.55 -34.09
C GLY A 129 19.33 26.88 -32.90
N LYS A 130 20.32 27.78 -33.06
CA LYS A 130 21.21 28.20 -31.99
C LYS A 130 20.67 29.44 -31.30
N ARG A 131 20.81 29.52 -29.98
CA ARG A 131 20.47 30.67 -29.16
C ARG A 131 21.73 31.50 -28.80
N ALA A 132 21.54 32.79 -28.62
CA ALA A 132 22.58 33.63 -28.00
C ALA A 132 22.91 33.11 -26.60
N ASN A 133 24.15 33.20 -26.18
CA ASN A 133 24.60 32.80 -24.84
C ASN A 133 25.16 34.01 -24.07
N PRO A 134 24.30 34.82 -23.44
CA PRO A 134 24.70 35.96 -22.67
C PRO A 134 25.11 35.58 -21.22
N LEU A 135 25.82 34.47 -21.10
CA LEU A 135 26.31 33.99 -19.81
C LEU A 135 27.19 35.07 -19.15
N ARG A 136 26.92 35.39 -17.90
CA ARG A 136 27.72 36.26 -17.05
C ARG A 136 28.06 35.53 -15.76
N ILE A 137 29.33 35.36 -15.50
CA ILE A 137 29.84 34.79 -14.25
C ILE A 137 30.46 35.91 -13.42
N ASP A 138 30.15 35.91 -12.15
CA ASP A 138 30.60 36.94 -11.22
C ASP A 138 32.15 37.01 -11.18
N GLY A 139 32.68 38.26 -11.27
CA GLY A 139 34.11 38.50 -11.31
C GLY A 139 34.74 38.44 -12.72
N VAL A 140 33.92 38.34 -13.81
CA VAL A 140 34.40 38.42 -15.20
C VAL A 140 33.68 39.54 -15.93
N GLU A 141 34.42 40.57 -16.34
CA GLU A 141 33.88 41.73 -17.10
C GLU A 141 33.85 41.50 -18.61
N SER A 142 34.51 40.45 -19.10
CA SER A 142 34.58 40.10 -20.52
C SER A 142 33.26 39.54 -21.03
N THR A 143 32.92 39.75 -22.29
CA THR A 143 31.84 39.10 -23.02
C THR A 143 32.26 37.76 -23.66
N ASP A 144 33.54 37.40 -23.56
CA ASP A 144 34.08 36.17 -24.12
C ASP A 144 33.62 34.95 -23.30
N ILE A 145 32.93 34.04 -23.95
CA ILE A 145 32.41 32.82 -23.34
C ILE A 145 33.52 31.92 -22.77
N VAL A 146 34.72 31.97 -23.35
CA VAL A 146 35.88 31.19 -22.88
C VAL A 146 36.40 31.76 -21.56
N ALA A 147 36.37 33.08 -21.38
CA ALA A 147 36.75 33.73 -20.12
C ALA A 147 35.80 33.31 -18.98
N HIS A 148 34.47 33.31 -19.23
CA HIS A 148 33.49 32.81 -18.28
C HIS A 148 33.69 31.34 -17.96
N GLY A 149 33.98 30.51 -18.98
CA GLY A 149 34.28 29.09 -18.80
C GLY A 149 35.53 28.83 -17.94
N LYS A 150 36.60 29.61 -18.10
CA LYS A 150 37.79 29.53 -17.24
C LYS A 150 37.44 29.83 -15.78
N ARG A 151 36.62 30.87 -15.56
CA ARG A 151 36.18 31.23 -14.22
C ARG A 151 35.32 30.16 -13.57
N LEU A 152 34.43 29.51 -14.33
CA LEU A 152 33.64 28.35 -13.86
C LEU A 152 34.55 27.22 -13.40
N VAL A 153 35.56 26.85 -14.17
CA VAL A 153 36.52 25.78 -13.80
C VAL A 153 37.32 26.17 -12.55
N GLU A 154 37.64 27.47 -12.36
CA GLU A 154 38.28 27.96 -11.14
C GLU A 154 37.33 27.84 -9.93
N ILE A 155 36.08 28.27 -10.08
CA ILE A 155 35.02 28.13 -9.05
C ILE A 155 34.85 26.65 -8.65
N ASP A 156 34.79 25.73 -9.61
CA ASP A 156 34.65 24.31 -9.33
C ASP A 156 35.76 23.74 -8.42
N ARG A 157 36.97 24.28 -8.56
CA ARG A 157 38.14 23.87 -7.76
C ARG A 157 38.17 24.47 -6.35
N THR A 158 37.56 25.65 -6.17
CA THR A 158 37.72 26.45 -4.96
C THR A 158 36.47 26.57 -4.10
N VAL A 159 35.28 26.34 -4.69
CA VAL A 159 34.02 26.54 -4.00
C VAL A 159 33.70 25.35 -3.08
N ASN A 160 33.18 25.67 -1.90
CA ASN A 160 32.59 24.71 -0.98
C ASN A 160 31.41 25.40 -0.30
N THR A 161 30.20 25.04 -0.70
CA THR A 161 28.97 25.69 -0.22
C THR A 161 28.36 24.99 1.00
N GLY A 162 28.88 23.82 1.39
CA GLY A 162 28.39 23.09 2.57
C GLY A 162 26.92 22.66 2.47
N ASP A 163 26.47 22.25 1.31
CA ASP A 163 25.09 21.87 0.96
C ASP A 163 24.13 23.03 0.65
N ASP A 164 24.55 24.29 0.78
CA ASP A 164 23.76 25.45 0.37
C ASP A 164 23.92 25.77 -1.12
N TYR A 165 22.95 26.54 -1.67
CA TYR A 165 23.04 27.06 -3.02
C TYR A 165 23.73 28.43 -3.02
N GLN A 166 24.81 28.56 -3.78
CA GLN A 166 25.51 29.82 -3.96
C GLN A 166 25.32 30.33 -5.39
N LYS A 167 24.85 31.58 -5.54
CA LYS A 167 24.79 32.25 -6.83
C LYS A 167 26.21 32.60 -7.29
N ILE A 168 26.52 32.29 -8.55
CA ILE A 168 27.83 32.51 -9.16
C ILE A 168 27.74 33.30 -10.48
N GLY A 169 26.52 33.63 -10.93
CA GLY A 169 26.35 34.36 -12.18
C GLY A 169 24.89 34.39 -12.64
N THR A 170 24.68 34.78 -13.89
CA THR A 170 23.36 34.83 -14.54
C THR A 170 23.44 34.38 -15.99
N LEU A 171 22.35 33.81 -16.48
CA LEU A 171 22.12 33.52 -17.89
C LEU A 171 20.73 34.05 -18.24
N PHE A 172 20.62 35.10 -19.06
CA PHE A 172 19.45 35.96 -19.13
C PHE A 172 19.12 36.49 -17.73
N ASP A 173 17.88 36.39 -17.26
CA ASP A 173 17.50 36.72 -15.87
C ASP A 173 17.56 35.52 -14.92
N PHE A 174 17.88 34.32 -15.43
CA PHE A 174 18.04 33.14 -14.62
C PHE A 174 19.32 33.16 -13.81
N ARG A 175 19.25 32.71 -12.56
CA ARG A 175 20.41 32.64 -11.68
C ARG A 175 21.21 31.37 -11.99
N ILE A 176 22.55 31.49 -12.03
CA ILE A 176 23.43 30.33 -12.05
C ILE A 176 23.85 30.03 -10.62
N LEU A 177 23.59 28.79 -10.21
CA LEU A 177 23.88 28.34 -8.86
C LEU A 177 24.92 27.22 -8.88
N VAL A 178 25.68 27.11 -7.80
CA VAL A 178 26.53 25.97 -7.48
C VAL A 178 26.15 25.45 -6.09
N ARG A 179 26.17 24.13 -5.94
CA ARG A 179 25.99 23.43 -4.66
C ARG A 179 27.06 22.36 -4.52
N THR A 180 27.70 22.30 -3.36
CA THR A 180 28.65 21.23 -3.03
C THR A 180 27.93 20.10 -2.32
N GLU A 181 27.88 18.92 -2.93
CA GLU A 181 27.29 17.73 -2.35
C GLU A 181 28.37 16.82 -1.79
N ARG A 182 28.10 16.23 -0.63
CA ARG A 182 28.95 15.19 -0.03
C ARG A 182 28.45 13.83 -0.48
N MET A 183 29.31 13.08 -1.16
CA MET A 183 29.01 11.72 -1.60
C MET A 183 29.94 10.75 -0.87
N GLN A 184 29.39 9.61 -0.45
CA GLN A 184 30.18 8.51 0.06
C GLN A 184 30.31 7.45 -1.04
N LYS A 185 31.53 7.27 -1.54
CA LYS A 185 31.82 6.24 -2.54
C LYS A 185 32.96 5.38 -2.04
N ASP A 186 32.74 4.06 -1.98
CA ASP A 186 33.74 3.06 -1.55
C ASP A 186 34.35 3.37 -0.16
N GLY A 187 33.56 3.93 0.76
CA GLY A 187 34.00 4.32 2.10
C GLY A 187 34.77 5.65 2.17
N LEU A 188 34.99 6.33 1.04
CA LEU A 188 35.63 7.63 0.97
C LEU A 188 34.58 8.74 0.86
N ALA A 189 34.70 9.77 1.70
CA ALA A 189 33.89 10.97 1.57
C ALA A 189 34.47 11.83 0.44
N LEU A 190 33.70 11.99 -0.63
CA LEU A 190 34.02 12.84 -1.77
C LEU A 190 33.08 14.05 -1.79
N THR A 191 33.59 15.19 -2.13
CA THR A 191 32.79 16.39 -2.40
C THR A 191 32.72 16.63 -3.91
N VAL A 192 31.50 16.89 -4.39
CA VAL A 192 31.22 17.13 -5.82
C VAL A 192 30.40 18.38 -5.95
N ASN A 193 30.84 19.31 -6.81
CA ASN A 193 30.08 20.50 -7.11
C ASN A 193 29.09 20.26 -8.22
N LYS A 194 27.85 20.69 -7.99
CA LYS A 194 26.75 20.66 -8.93
C LYS A 194 26.39 22.05 -9.38
N PHE A 195 26.38 22.26 -10.68
CA PHE A 195 26.06 23.52 -11.32
C PHE A 195 24.68 23.46 -11.96
N MET A 196 23.89 24.50 -11.80
CA MET A 196 22.50 24.55 -12.28
C MET A 196 22.07 25.94 -12.68
N VAL A 197 21.07 26.03 -13.53
CA VAL A 197 20.36 27.25 -13.87
C VAL A 197 19.02 27.23 -13.16
N GLU A 198 18.72 28.25 -12.38
CA GLU A 198 17.45 28.39 -11.68
C GLU A 198 16.49 29.25 -12.50
N GLY A 199 15.37 28.66 -12.91
CA GLY A 199 14.28 29.32 -13.63
C GLY A 199 13.54 30.35 -12.79
N LEU A 200 12.58 31.04 -13.41
CA LEU A 200 11.81 32.12 -12.78
C LEU A 200 11.05 31.65 -11.52
N ASP A 201 10.53 30.45 -11.58
CA ASP A 201 9.78 29.83 -10.47
C ASP A 201 10.62 28.86 -9.63
N GLY A 202 11.94 28.99 -9.66
CA GLY A 202 12.85 28.22 -8.83
C GLY A 202 13.11 26.78 -9.29
N ILE A 203 12.73 26.41 -10.54
CA ILE A 203 13.12 25.12 -11.12
C ILE A 203 14.62 25.16 -11.42
N LYS A 204 15.33 24.13 -11.00
CA LYS A 204 16.78 24.04 -11.18
C LYS A 204 17.09 23.10 -12.35
N TYR A 205 17.55 23.66 -13.46
CA TYR A 205 17.90 22.93 -14.68
C TYR A 205 19.38 22.55 -14.65
N THR A 206 19.66 21.28 -14.91
CA THR A 206 21.04 20.77 -14.99
C THR A 206 21.31 20.11 -16.33
N PHE A 207 22.56 20.15 -16.76
CA PHE A 207 23.10 19.37 -17.86
C PHE A 207 24.17 18.43 -17.30
N ASN A 208 24.21 17.18 -17.79
CA ASN A 208 25.16 16.19 -17.28
C ASN A 208 25.12 16.03 -15.76
N ASN A 209 23.91 15.96 -15.20
CA ASN A 209 23.68 15.85 -13.75
C ASN A 209 24.40 16.96 -12.92
N GLY A 210 24.53 18.16 -13.49
CA GLY A 210 25.19 19.31 -12.85
C GLY A 210 26.71 19.26 -12.83
N HIS A 211 27.34 18.23 -13.37
CA HIS A 211 28.81 18.19 -13.46
C HIS A 211 29.36 19.17 -14.49
N LEU A 212 30.32 19.93 -14.08
CA LEU A 212 30.99 20.90 -14.98
C LEU A 212 31.89 20.16 -15.98
N ALA A 213 31.90 20.60 -17.23
CA ALA A 213 32.83 20.07 -18.21
C ALA A 213 34.25 20.62 -17.95
N ALA A 214 35.29 19.81 -18.17
CA ALA A 214 36.67 20.22 -17.98
C ALA A 214 37.12 21.28 -18.98
N GLU A 215 36.55 21.29 -20.20
CA GLU A 215 36.87 22.26 -21.26
C GLU A 215 36.06 23.54 -21.03
N PRO A 216 36.70 24.72 -20.88
CA PRO A 216 36.03 25.96 -20.50
C PRO A 216 34.85 26.38 -21.39
N LYS A 217 35.02 26.28 -22.70
CA LYS A 217 33.97 26.66 -23.64
C LYS A 217 32.72 25.74 -23.50
N THR A 218 32.95 24.47 -23.35
CA THR A 218 31.88 23.48 -23.14
C THR A 218 31.21 23.70 -21.79
N ALA A 219 31.96 23.98 -20.72
CA ALA A 219 31.42 24.31 -19.39
C ALA A 219 30.43 25.47 -19.47
N ALA A 220 30.80 26.57 -20.12
CA ALA A 220 29.94 27.73 -20.29
C ALA A 220 28.71 27.47 -21.21
N THR A 221 28.85 26.57 -22.21
CA THR A 221 27.78 26.29 -23.15
C THR A 221 26.72 25.32 -22.54
N ASN A 222 27.10 24.50 -21.58
CA ASN A 222 26.22 23.53 -20.99
C ASN A 222 25.01 24.12 -20.24
N PHE A 223 25.10 25.36 -19.78
CA PHE A 223 23.97 26.06 -19.14
C PHE A 223 22.81 26.32 -20.13
N ILE A 224 23.13 26.73 -21.39
CA ILE A 224 22.09 26.83 -22.42
C ILE A 224 21.52 25.46 -22.75
N ARG A 225 22.38 24.44 -22.85
CA ARG A 225 21.92 23.06 -23.09
C ARG A 225 20.99 22.56 -21.99
N ALA A 226 21.23 22.96 -20.74
CA ALA A 226 20.31 22.65 -19.64
C ALA A 226 18.89 23.24 -19.88
N LEU A 227 18.81 24.46 -20.41
CA LEU A 227 17.53 25.08 -20.74
C LEU A 227 16.88 24.47 -21.99
N ASP A 228 17.67 24.05 -22.98
CA ASP A 228 17.17 23.38 -24.19
C ASP A 228 16.54 22.00 -23.88
N THR A 229 16.69 21.47 -22.67
CA THR A 229 16.02 20.24 -22.23
C THR A 229 14.55 20.45 -21.84
N ILE A 230 14.11 21.69 -21.61
CA ILE A 230 12.76 22.02 -21.13
C ILE A 230 11.66 21.37 -21.98
N PRO A 231 11.67 21.41 -23.32
CA PRO A 231 10.64 20.77 -24.12
C PRO A 231 10.56 19.25 -23.92
N SER A 232 11.70 18.57 -23.75
CA SER A 232 11.73 17.13 -23.50
C SER A 232 11.19 16.77 -22.12
N LEU A 233 11.42 17.62 -21.11
CA LEU A 233 10.86 17.50 -19.78
C LEU A 233 9.34 17.68 -19.81
N MET A 234 8.86 18.71 -20.52
CA MET A 234 7.42 18.92 -20.70
C MET A 234 6.75 17.71 -21.35
N ALA A 235 7.36 17.17 -22.42
CA ALA A 235 6.84 15.97 -23.07
C ALA A 235 6.80 14.74 -22.14
N THR A 236 7.78 14.61 -21.24
CA THR A 236 7.84 13.55 -20.25
C THR A 236 6.69 13.68 -19.24
N TYR A 237 6.51 14.87 -18.64
CA TYR A 237 5.42 15.13 -17.70
C TYR A 237 4.04 15.00 -18.34
N GLU A 238 3.85 15.44 -19.57
CA GLU A 238 2.61 15.21 -20.32
C GLU A 238 2.32 13.72 -20.54
N LYS A 239 3.35 12.93 -20.86
CA LYS A 239 3.21 11.47 -21.01
C LYS A 239 2.80 10.81 -19.69
N GLU A 240 3.46 11.16 -18.58
CA GLU A 240 3.12 10.66 -17.25
C GLU A 240 1.70 11.04 -16.86
N LYS A 241 1.30 12.30 -17.05
CA LYS A 241 -0.07 12.77 -16.80
C LYS A 241 -1.10 11.97 -17.60
N LYS A 242 -0.85 11.73 -18.89
CA LYS A 242 -1.73 10.91 -19.74
C LYS A 242 -1.86 9.48 -19.21
N GLN A 243 -0.78 8.90 -18.68
CA GLN A 243 -0.81 7.58 -18.10
C GLN A 243 -1.69 7.55 -16.84
N PHE A 244 -1.50 8.47 -15.89
CA PHE A 244 -2.35 8.56 -14.69
C PHE A 244 -3.82 8.78 -15.06
N THR A 245 -4.11 9.69 -16.00
CA THR A 245 -5.48 9.97 -16.45
C THR A 245 -6.15 8.75 -17.07
N ARG A 246 -5.39 7.91 -17.78
CA ARG A 246 -5.91 6.67 -18.41
C ARG A 246 -6.38 5.65 -17.38
N ASP A 247 -5.72 5.59 -16.22
CA ASP A 247 -5.99 4.56 -15.21
C ASP A 247 -7.15 4.94 -14.28
N ILE A 248 -7.49 6.23 -14.18
CA ILE A 248 -8.57 6.77 -13.32
C ILE A 248 -9.91 6.06 -13.55
N PRO A 249 -10.44 5.88 -14.78
CA PRO A 249 -11.74 5.25 -14.99
C PRO A 249 -11.82 3.83 -14.44
N THR A 250 -10.70 3.09 -14.42
CA THR A 250 -10.63 1.74 -13.86
C THR A 250 -10.86 1.77 -12.34
N PHE A 251 -10.24 2.72 -11.64
CA PHE A 251 -10.45 2.88 -10.20
C PHE A 251 -11.87 3.35 -9.89
N GLU A 252 -12.40 4.30 -10.65
CA GLU A 252 -13.79 4.76 -10.50
C GLU A 252 -14.80 3.61 -10.68
N GLN A 253 -14.58 2.75 -11.66
CA GLN A 253 -15.40 1.56 -11.87
C GLN A 253 -15.32 0.59 -10.68
N GLN A 254 -14.12 0.34 -10.14
CA GLN A 254 -13.93 -0.52 -8.97
C GLN A 254 -14.60 0.06 -7.72
N ILE A 255 -14.55 1.37 -7.53
CA ILE A 255 -15.17 2.07 -6.40
C ILE A 255 -16.70 2.03 -6.51
N ALA A 256 -17.24 2.21 -7.72
CA ALA A 256 -18.69 2.20 -7.99
C ALA A 256 -19.28 0.79 -7.94
N ALA A 257 -18.47 -0.25 -8.02
CA ALA A 257 -18.95 -1.62 -8.00
C ALA A 257 -19.64 -1.94 -6.66
N VAL A 258 -20.76 -2.67 -6.75
CA VAL A 258 -21.51 -3.19 -5.61
C VAL A 258 -21.21 -4.68 -5.48
N TRP A 259 -20.99 -5.13 -4.25
CA TRP A 259 -20.75 -6.55 -4.03
C TRP A 259 -22.01 -7.39 -4.35
N PRO A 260 -21.93 -8.33 -5.32
CA PRO A 260 -23.13 -8.95 -5.88
C PRO A 260 -23.81 -9.97 -4.96
N LYS A 261 -23.12 -10.43 -3.89
CA LYS A 261 -23.62 -11.47 -3.00
C LYS A 261 -24.15 -10.94 -1.65
N GLU A 262 -24.38 -9.64 -1.54
CA GLU A 262 -24.83 -9.02 -0.29
C GLU A 262 -26.19 -9.56 0.18
N GLU A 263 -27.15 -9.72 -0.74
CA GLU A 263 -28.47 -10.24 -0.42
C GLU A 263 -28.43 -11.74 -0.07
N GLU A 264 -27.54 -12.51 -0.72
CA GLU A 264 -27.30 -13.91 -0.35
C GLU A 264 -26.78 -14.02 1.08
N LEU A 265 -25.80 -13.21 1.44
CA LEU A 265 -25.22 -13.18 2.79
C LEU A 265 -26.29 -12.81 3.85
N LYS A 266 -27.08 -11.77 3.59
CA LYS A 266 -28.17 -11.35 4.50
C LYS A 266 -29.19 -12.48 4.71
N ARG A 267 -29.59 -13.16 3.64
CA ARG A 267 -30.54 -14.28 3.69
C ARG A 267 -29.97 -15.42 4.52
N LEU A 268 -28.74 -15.86 4.27
CA LEU A 268 -28.10 -16.94 4.99
C LEU A 268 -27.92 -16.64 6.48
N LYS A 269 -27.58 -15.39 6.83
CA LYS A 269 -27.51 -14.95 8.24
C LYS A 269 -28.87 -15.04 8.92
N ALA A 270 -29.94 -14.58 8.29
CA ALA A 270 -31.29 -14.65 8.85
C ALA A 270 -31.73 -16.13 9.02
N GLU A 271 -31.39 -17.01 8.06
CA GLU A 271 -31.68 -18.44 8.15
C GLU A 271 -30.91 -19.10 9.30
N ALA A 272 -29.61 -18.78 9.47
CA ALA A 272 -28.78 -19.29 10.57
C ALA A 272 -29.30 -18.82 11.95
N GLU A 273 -29.77 -17.57 12.05
CA GLU A 273 -30.36 -17.04 13.28
C GLU A 273 -31.70 -17.78 13.61
N SER A 274 -32.57 -18.00 12.62
CA SER A 274 -33.82 -18.70 12.82
C SER A 274 -33.57 -20.13 13.30
N LEU A 275 -32.60 -20.82 12.70
CA LEU A 275 -32.21 -22.18 13.05
C LEU A 275 -31.57 -22.22 14.46
N THR A 276 -30.79 -21.21 14.81
CA THR A 276 -30.23 -21.10 16.17
C THR A 276 -31.32 -20.98 17.24
N ARG A 277 -32.35 -20.14 17.00
CA ARG A 277 -33.50 -20.02 17.90
C ARG A 277 -34.28 -21.34 18.05
N LYS A 278 -34.48 -22.05 16.95
CA LYS A 278 -35.13 -23.37 16.96
C LYS A 278 -34.35 -24.36 17.82
N ILE A 279 -33.01 -24.45 17.62
CA ILE A 279 -32.16 -25.36 18.40
C ILE A 279 -32.21 -25.01 19.89
N GLN A 280 -32.16 -23.70 20.24
CA GLN A 280 -32.27 -23.27 21.64
C GLN A 280 -33.58 -23.66 22.30
N LEU A 281 -34.71 -23.53 21.58
CA LEU A 281 -36.02 -23.94 22.05
C LEU A 281 -36.10 -25.47 22.27
N ASP A 282 -35.56 -26.25 21.33
CA ASP A 282 -35.51 -27.70 21.45
C ASP A 282 -34.67 -28.17 22.67
N ILE A 283 -33.57 -27.50 22.93
CA ILE A 283 -32.72 -27.77 24.08
C ILE A 283 -33.46 -27.43 25.38
N ALA A 284 -34.09 -26.25 25.44
CA ALA A 284 -34.88 -25.85 26.63
C ALA A 284 -36.04 -26.80 26.92
N GLN A 285 -36.77 -27.23 25.90
CA GLN A 285 -37.85 -28.22 26.06
C GLN A 285 -37.33 -29.55 26.59
N LYS A 286 -36.25 -30.09 26.04
CA LYS A 286 -35.61 -31.32 26.51
C LYS A 286 -35.11 -31.22 27.96
N GLN A 287 -34.58 -30.08 28.35
CA GLN A 287 -34.17 -29.82 29.75
C GLN A 287 -35.37 -29.83 30.70
N GLN A 288 -36.47 -29.18 30.31
CA GLN A 288 -37.71 -29.19 31.11
C GLN A 288 -38.30 -30.60 31.23
N GLU A 289 -38.33 -31.39 30.16
CA GLU A 289 -38.77 -32.77 30.18
C GLU A 289 -37.90 -33.67 31.07
N MET A 290 -36.57 -33.46 31.08
CA MET A 290 -35.69 -34.20 31.98
C MET A 290 -35.91 -33.81 33.43
N GLN A 291 -36.09 -32.52 33.73
CA GLN A 291 -36.41 -32.07 35.10
C GLN A 291 -37.76 -32.60 35.59
N ALA A 292 -38.77 -32.64 34.72
CA ALA A 292 -40.06 -33.21 35.05
C ALA A 292 -39.97 -34.73 35.32
N LYS A 293 -39.19 -35.46 34.54
CA LYS A 293 -38.97 -36.93 34.75
C LYS A 293 -38.16 -37.23 36.01
N THR A 294 -37.25 -36.34 36.42
CA THR A 294 -36.51 -36.49 37.68
C THR A 294 -37.35 -36.11 38.88
N ALA A 295 -38.35 -35.25 38.76
CA ALA A 295 -39.30 -34.91 39.82
C ALA A 295 -40.34 -36.02 40.07
N ASP A 296 -40.72 -36.79 39.02
CA ASP A 296 -41.69 -37.89 39.12
C ASP A 296 -41.08 -39.21 39.69
N ASN A 297 -39.76 -39.38 39.66
CA ASN A 297 -39.03 -40.51 40.24
C ASN A 297 -38.47 -40.17 41.65
N GLY A 298 -39.27 -39.55 42.47
CA GLY A 298 -38.95 -39.25 43.85
C GLY A 298 -38.75 -40.46 44.74
N ASN A 299 -37.59 -41.12 44.64
CA ASN A 299 -37.07 -41.93 45.75
C ASN A 299 -35.53 -41.99 45.69
N GLY A 300 -34.94 -41.31 46.59
CA GLY A 300 -33.64 -41.40 47.23
C GLY A 300 -32.46 -41.97 46.42
N LEU A 301 -31.62 -41.07 45.88
CA LEU A 301 -30.18 -41.22 45.89
C LEU A 301 -29.56 -39.81 45.73
N LYS A 302 -29.00 -39.29 46.80
CA LYS A 302 -28.09 -38.13 46.76
C LYS A 302 -26.89 -38.50 45.93
N ILE A 303 -26.78 -37.94 44.73
CA ILE A 303 -25.52 -37.88 43.99
C ILE A 303 -24.96 -36.50 44.22
N GLU A 304 -23.80 -36.45 44.89
CA GLU A 304 -22.98 -35.28 45.09
C GLU A 304 -22.74 -34.56 43.78
N ASN A 305 -22.75 -33.25 43.91
CA ASN A 305 -22.49 -32.25 42.87
C ASN A 305 -21.27 -32.60 41.98
N ALA A 306 -21.56 -33.00 40.74
CA ALA A 306 -20.64 -32.75 39.66
C ALA A 306 -20.90 -31.31 39.17
N GLU A 307 -19.98 -30.43 39.45
CA GLU A 307 -19.97 -29.09 38.87
C GLU A 307 -20.00 -29.24 37.32
N VAL A 308 -21.16 -28.93 36.77
CA VAL A 308 -21.27 -28.69 35.33
C VAL A 308 -20.53 -27.39 35.05
N VAL A 309 -19.37 -27.55 34.52
CA VAL A 309 -18.59 -26.43 33.94
C VAL A 309 -19.43 -25.83 32.83
N ASP A 310 -20.07 -24.70 33.17
CA ASP A 310 -20.83 -23.86 32.25
C ASP A 310 -19.84 -23.06 31.40
N GLU A 311 -19.13 -23.76 30.49
CA GLU A 311 -18.26 -23.14 29.50
C GLU A 311 -18.99 -23.18 28.14
N VAL A 312 -20.14 -22.54 28.10
CA VAL A 312 -20.80 -22.18 26.85
C VAL A 312 -20.09 -20.91 26.32
N VAL A 313 -19.19 -21.14 25.39
CA VAL A 313 -18.78 -20.26 24.30
C VAL A 313 -19.40 -18.86 24.40
N ARG A 314 -18.70 -17.98 25.10
CA ARG A 314 -18.89 -16.54 24.89
C ARG A 314 -18.33 -16.21 23.50
N PRO A 315 -19.09 -15.52 22.64
CA PRO A 315 -18.49 -14.99 21.43
C PRO A 315 -17.32 -14.08 21.84
N SER A 316 -16.14 -14.41 21.36
CA SER A 316 -14.96 -13.56 21.50
C SER A 316 -15.35 -12.17 21.01
N LYS A 317 -15.52 -11.23 21.93
CA LYS A 317 -15.48 -9.81 21.62
C LYS A 317 -14.11 -9.56 21.01
N ALA A 318 -14.10 -9.32 19.72
CA ALA A 318 -12.95 -8.68 19.09
C ALA A 318 -12.74 -7.37 19.83
N GLU A 319 -11.69 -7.30 20.64
CA GLU A 319 -11.20 -6.03 21.16
C GLU A 319 -10.85 -5.16 19.96
N PRO A 320 -11.31 -3.92 19.91
CA PRO A 320 -10.81 -2.99 18.91
C PRO A 320 -9.32 -2.84 19.17
N LEU A 321 -8.51 -3.17 18.18
CA LEU A 321 -7.09 -2.81 18.13
C LEU A 321 -7.00 -1.34 18.48
N SER A 322 -6.49 -1.07 19.67
CA SER A 322 -6.06 0.24 20.13
C SER A 322 -5.25 0.87 19.02
N ALA A 323 -5.74 1.99 18.49
CA ALA A 323 -5.01 2.87 17.63
C ALA A 323 -3.70 3.22 18.35
N ALA A 324 -2.60 2.67 17.87
CA ALA A 324 -1.28 3.12 18.24
C ALA A 324 -1.18 4.58 17.82
N SER A 325 -0.93 5.38 18.83
CA SER A 325 -0.65 6.79 18.86
C SER A 325 0.13 7.29 17.64
N GLY A 326 -0.36 8.41 17.11
CA GLY A 326 0.26 9.36 16.23
C GLY A 326 1.77 9.32 16.10
N SER A 327 2.24 8.91 14.96
CA SER A 327 3.39 9.53 14.34
C SER A 327 2.92 10.92 13.90
N GLN A 328 3.45 11.95 14.52
CA GLN A 328 3.41 13.32 14.03
C GLN A 328 3.95 13.27 12.60
N GLU A 329 3.09 13.50 11.62
CA GLU A 329 3.52 13.86 10.28
C GLU A 329 4.24 15.22 10.43
N GLU A 330 5.56 15.19 10.29
CA GLU A 330 6.33 16.38 9.95
C GLU A 330 5.72 16.96 8.67
N PRO A 331 5.56 18.30 8.59
CA PRO A 331 5.08 18.92 7.36
C PRO A 331 5.98 18.50 6.21
N PRO A 332 5.44 18.27 5.01
CA PRO A 332 6.23 17.85 3.87
C PRO A 332 7.30 18.91 3.60
N GLU A 333 8.58 18.50 3.73
CA GLU A 333 9.70 19.29 3.23
C GLU A 333 9.38 19.68 1.78
N GLU A 334 9.49 20.96 1.47
CA GLU A 334 9.41 21.45 0.10
C GLU A 334 10.41 20.65 -0.74
N GLN A 335 9.91 19.70 -1.51
CA GLN A 335 10.76 18.91 -2.39
C GLN A 335 11.38 19.85 -3.42
N GLU A 336 12.65 20.13 -3.24
CA GLU A 336 13.44 20.87 -4.22
C GLU A 336 13.43 20.13 -5.55
N HIS A 337 12.76 20.70 -6.54
CA HIS A 337 12.69 20.12 -7.88
C HIS A 337 14.00 20.40 -8.63
N VAL A 338 14.97 19.51 -8.51
CA VAL A 338 16.15 19.48 -9.38
C VAL A 338 15.82 18.55 -10.56
N VAL A 339 15.77 19.12 -11.75
CA VAL A 339 15.49 18.38 -12.97
C VAL A 339 16.78 18.16 -13.72
N SER A 340 17.16 16.90 -13.93
CA SER A 340 18.36 16.47 -14.64
C SER A 340 17.99 15.64 -15.87
N CYS A 341 18.72 15.85 -16.94
CA CYS A 341 18.78 14.96 -18.12
C CYS A 341 20.08 14.19 -18.15
#